data_f21c94f8cd0c11256d59a3f972da1a00
#
_entry.id   f21c94f8cd0c11256d59a3f972da1a00
#
_cell.length_a   1.000
_cell.length_b   1.000
_cell.length_c   1.000
_cell.angle_alpha   90.00
_cell.angle_beta   90.00
_cell.angle_gamma   90.00
#
_symmetry.space_group_name_H-M   'P 1'
#
loop_
_entity.id
_entity.type
_entity.pdbx_description
1 polymer ?
#
loop_
_entity_poly.entity_id
_entity_poly.type
_entity_poly.pdbx_seq_one_letter_code
_entity_poly.pdbx_strand_id
1 'polypeptide(L)'
;MKVSIIVPVYNVAKYIERCLLSVLNQTWQDLEVILVNDCTLDDSMEIARRVVASHPRGTVVRCLEHEENRGLSAARNTGISASVGDYLYFLDSDDYISANAIELLADAAVQKRPDFVIGN
;
A
#
# COMPACT_ATOMS: atom_id res chain seq x y z
N MET A 1 -11.01 6.22 11.71
CA MET A 1 -10.46 6.88 10.50
C MET A 1 -9.69 5.85 9.70
N LYS A 2 -10.12 5.62 8.48
CA LYS A 2 -9.49 4.64 7.60
C LYS A 2 -8.37 5.27 6.79
N VAL A 3 -7.22 4.61 6.74
CA VAL A 3 -6.07 5.01 5.91
C VAL A 3 -5.96 4.04 4.73
N SER A 4 -5.88 4.58 3.52
CA SER A 4 -5.64 3.80 2.31
C SER A 4 -4.16 3.88 1.97
N ILE A 5 -3.49 2.72 1.96
CA ILE A 5 -2.07 2.63 1.61
C ILE A 5 -1.97 2.15 0.17
N ILE A 6 -1.41 2.98 -0.69
CA ILE A 6 -1.30 2.70 -2.11
C ILE A 6 0.13 2.28 -2.42
N VAL A 7 0.28 1.08 -2.96
CA VAL A 7 1.57 0.45 -3.23
C VAL A 7 1.66 0.07 -4.70
N PRO A 8 2.30 0.89 -5.54
CA PRO A 8 2.56 0.52 -6.92
C PRO A 8 3.57 -0.62 -7.00
N VAL A 9 3.35 -1.57 -7.89
CA VAL A 9 4.21 -2.76 -8.04
C VAL A 9 4.73 -2.84 -9.46
N TYR A 10 6.05 -2.75 -9.62
CA TYR A 10 6.72 -2.98 -10.90
C TYR A 10 8.18 -3.36 -10.66
N ASN A 11 8.55 -4.60 -11.00
CA ASN A 11 9.91 -5.13 -10.91
C ASN A 11 10.53 -4.99 -9.52
N VAL A 12 9.79 -5.38 -8.47
CA VAL A 12 10.21 -5.25 -7.08
C VAL A 12 10.22 -6.59 -6.34
N ALA A 13 10.44 -7.69 -7.05
CA ALA A 13 10.43 -9.03 -6.46
C ALA A 13 11.33 -9.17 -5.23
N LYS A 14 12.46 -8.44 -5.20
CA LYS A 14 13.40 -8.47 -4.06
C LYS A 14 12.88 -7.74 -2.82
N TYR A 15 11.91 -6.85 -2.98
CA TYR A 15 11.51 -5.90 -1.94
C TYR A 15 10.08 -6.03 -1.50
N ILE A 16 9.21 -6.59 -2.35
CA ILE A 16 7.76 -6.56 -2.13
C ILE A 16 7.34 -7.29 -0.85
N GLU A 17 7.97 -8.38 -0.49
CA GLU A 17 7.64 -9.10 0.73
C GLU A 17 7.88 -8.21 1.95
N ARG A 18 9.05 -7.59 2.07
CA ARG A 18 9.38 -6.69 3.17
C ARG A 18 8.42 -5.51 3.23
N CYS A 19 8.13 -4.92 2.09
CA CYS A 19 7.18 -3.81 1.98
C CYS A 19 5.82 -4.21 2.52
N LEU A 20 5.25 -5.31 2.03
CA LEU A 20 3.92 -5.79 2.44
C LEU A 20 3.88 -6.16 3.92
N LEU A 21 4.89 -6.85 4.44
CA LEU A 21 4.93 -7.19 5.85
C LEU A 21 4.96 -5.94 6.72
N SER A 22 5.70 -4.91 6.31
CA SER A 22 5.74 -3.67 7.09
C SER A 22 4.38 -2.98 7.14
N VAL A 23 3.59 -3.09 6.08
CA VAL A 23 2.24 -2.53 5.99
C VAL A 23 1.24 -3.36 6.79
N LEU A 24 1.27 -4.68 6.62
CA LEU A 24 0.32 -5.58 7.28
C LEU A 24 0.55 -5.67 8.79
N ASN A 25 1.76 -5.40 9.24
CA ASN A 25 2.12 -5.42 10.67
C ASN A 25 1.99 -4.04 11.35
N GLN A 26 1.32 -3.09 10.72
CA GLN A 26 1.09 -1.78 11.33
C GLN A 26 0.24 -1.89 12.59
N THR A 27 0.54 -1.04 13.58
CA THR A 27 -0.26 -0.96 14.80
C THR A 27 -1.64 -0.32 14.56
N TRP A 28 -1.78 0.52 13.54
CA TRP A 28 -3.07 1.09 13.16
C TRP A 28 -3.95 0.01 12.53
N GLN A 29 -5.19 -0.14 13.01
CA GLN A 29 -6.06 -1.24 12.60
C GLN A 29 -6.95 -0.91 11.41
N ASP A 30 -7.44 0.32 11.31
CA ASP A 30 -8.41 0.70 10.28
C ASP A 30 -7.69 1.16 9.01
N LEU A 31 -7.27 0.19 8.20
CA LEU A 31 -6.58 0.47 6.95
C LEU A 31 -7.00 -0.46 5.83
N GLU A 32 -6.81 -0.03 4.61
CA GLU A 32 -6.85 -0.85 3.41
C GLU A 32 -5.52 -0.70 2.67
N VAL A 33 -5.12 -1.73 1.97
CA VAL A 33 -3.91 -1.73 1.17
C VAL A 33 -4.30 -1.98 -0.28
N ILE A 34 -3.89 -1.11 -1.17
CA ILE A 34 -4.18 -1.24 -2.60
C ILE A 34 -2.86 -1.46 -3.33
N LEU A 35 -2.66 -2.70 -3.78
CA LEU A 35 -1.54 -3.05 -4.66
C LEU A 35 -1.96 -2.77 -6.10
N VAL A 36 -1.20 -1.97 -6.80
CA VAL A 36 -1.46 -1.71 -8.21
C VAL A 36 -0.33 -2.32 -9.03
N ASN A 37 -0.64 -3.43 -9.70
CA ASN A 37 0.31 -4.11 -10.57
C ASN A 37 0.40 -3.36 -11.90
N ASP A 38 1.51 -2.69 -12.13
CA ASP A 38 1.74 -1.94 -13.36
C ASP A 38 2.35 -2.84 -14.45
N CYS A 39 1.74 -4.00 -14.66
CA CYS A 39 2.15 -4.99 -15.65
C CYS A 39 3.59 -5.46 -15.42
N THR A 40 3.90 -5.86 -14.18
CA THR A 40 5.23 -6.31 -13.83
C THR A 40 5.60 -7.59 -14.59
N LEU A 41 6.86 -7.70 -14.98
CA LEU A 41 7.37 -8.83 -15.77
C LEU A 41 8.05 -9.89 -14.89
N ASP A 42 8.25 -9.61 -13.62
CA ASP A 42 8.93 -10.49 -12.67
C ASP A 42 7.93 -11.17 -11.72
N ASP A 43 8.43 -11.84 -10.68
CA ASP A 43 7.63 -12.58 -9.71
C ASP A 43 7.01 -11.71 -8.61
N SER A 44 7.04 -10.39 -8.74
CA SER A 44 6.55 -9.47 -7.70
C SER A 44 5.14 -9.82 -7.23
N MET A 45 4.21 -10.05 -8.15
CA MET A 45 2.82 -10.34 -7.79
C MET A 45 2.63 -11.74 -7.21
N GLU A 46 3.41 -12.72 -7.64
CA GLU A 46 3.35 -14.07 -7.04
C GLU A 46 3.79 -14.03 -5.58
N ILE A 47 4.88 -13.30 -5.31
CA ILE A 47 5.38 -13.11 -3.95
C ILE A 47 4.34 -12.36 -3.12
N ALA A 48 3.77 -11.29 -3.67
CA ALA A 48 2.76 -10.48 -2.98
C ALA A 48 1.54 -11.33 -2.59
N ARG A 49 1.02 -12.13 -3.53
CA ARG A 49 -0.14 -12.99 -3.26
C ARG A 49 0.15 -14.02 -2.17
N ARG A 50 1.35 -14.57 -2.16
CA ARG A 50 1.76 -15.55 -1.14
C ARG A 50 1.81 -14.90 0.25
N VAL A 51 2.38 -13.70 0.35
CA VAL A 51 2.43 -12.96 1.61
C VAL A 51 1.02 -12.65 2.11
N VAL A 52 0.17 -12.13 1.23
CA VAL A 52 -1.22 -11.80 1.56
C VAL A 52 -1.99 -13.04 2.04
N ALA A 53 -1.83 -14.16 1.35
CA ALA A 53 -2.54 -15.40 1.68
C ALA A 53 -2.12 -15.96 3.03
N SER A 54 -0.88 -15.73 3.46
CA SER A 54 -0.35 -16.29 4.71
C SER A 54 -0.48 -15.35 5.92
N HIS A 55 -0.87 -14.10 5.71
CA HIS A 55 -0.93 -13.11 6.80
C HIS A 55 -2.35 -13.02 7.38
N PRO A 56 -2.49 -12.94 8.73
CA PRO A 56 -3.81 -12.81 9.37
C PRO A 56 -4.63 -11.61 8.89
N ARG A 57 -3.96 -10.54 8.44
CA ARG A 57 -4.62 -9.33 7.96
C ARG A 57 -4.64 -9.23 6.43
N GLY A 58 -4.38 -10.31 5.73
CA GLY A 58 -4.33 -10.30 4.26
C GLY A 58 -5.62 -9.82 3.61
N THR A 59 -6.75 -9.95 4.28
CA THR A 59 -8.06 -9.53 3.74
C THR A 59 -8.19 -8.03 3.53
N VAL A 60 -7.32 -7.20 4.13
CA VAL A 60 -7.34 -5.75 3.91
C VAL A 60 -6.69 -5.35 2.59
N VAL A 61 -6.07 -6.29 1.89
CA VAL A 61 -5.34 -6.03 0.65
C VAL A 61 -6.24 -6.27 -0.56
N ARG A 62 -6.27 -5.28 -1.46
CA ARG A 62 -6.87 -5.43 -2.79
C ARG A 62 -5.80 -5.28 -3.85
N CYS A 63 -5.90 -6.07 -4.91
CA CYS A 63 -4.97 -6.02 -6.04
C CYS A 63 -5.68 -5.49 -7.27
N LEU A 64 -5.11 -4.48 -7.91
CA LEU A 64 -5.57 -3.94 -9.17
C LEU A 64 -4.48 -4.14 -10.20
N GLU A 65 -4.86 -4.34 -11.45
CA GLU A 65 -3.90 -4.64 -12.51
C GLU A 65 -4.09 -3.72 -13.71
N HIS A 66 -2.97 -3.25 -14.26
CA HIS A 66 -2.93 -2.60 -15.56
C HIS A 66 -2.66 -3.65 -16.63
N GLU A 67 -3.31 -3.51 -17.77
CA GLU A 67 -3.09 -4.42 -18.91
C GLU A 67 -1.75 -4.18 -19.58
N GLU A 68 -1.17 -2.98 -19.38
CA GLU A 68 0.14 -2.62 -19.91
C GLU A 68 0.85 -1.72 -18.90
N ASN A 69 2.16 -1.57 -19.04
CA ASN A 69 2.92 -0.66 -18.18
C ASN A 69 2.53 0.78 -18.48
N ARG A 70 2.01 1.48 -17.50
CA ARG A 70 1.54 2.87 -17.61
C ARG A 70 2.35 3.85 -16.79
N GLY A 71 3.28 3.36 -15.96
CA GLY A 71 4.15 4.18 -15.16
C GLY A 71 3.66 4.44 -13.75
N LEU A 72 4.54 4.97 -12.92
CA LEU A 72 4.31 5.16 -11.49
C LEU A 72 3.14 6.10 -11.21
N SER A 73 3.06 7.22 -11.94
CA SER A 73 1.98 8.19 -11.74
C SER A 73 0.62 7.59 -12.05
N ALA A 74 0.53 6.80 -13.13
CA ALA A 74 -0.72 6.12 -13.49
C ALA A 74 -1.11 5.09 -12.43
N ALA A 75 -0.14 4.35 -11.89
CA ALA A 75 -0.40 3.37 -10.83
C ALA A 75 -0.92 4.05 -9.57
N ARG A 76 -0.33 5.16 -9.16
CA ARG A 76 -0.81 5.94 -8.02
C ARG A 76 -2.23 6.45 -8.25
N ASN A 77 -2.52 6.97 -9.44
CA ASN A 77 -3.85 7.46 -9.78
C ASN A 77 -4.90 6.34 -9.75
N THR A 78 -4.55 5.16 -10.24
CA THR A 78 -5.43 3.99 -10.15
C THR A 78 -5.74 3.65 -8.70
N GLY A 79 -4.73 3.66 -7.83
CA GLY A 79 -4.91 3.42 -6.41
C GLY A 79 -5.80 4.48 -5.75
N ILE A 80 -5.59 5.75 -6.07
CA ILE A 80 -6.40 6.85 -5.55
C ILE A 80 -7.87 6.65 -5.94
N SER A 81 -8.13 6.33 -7.20
CA SER A 81 -9.50 6.15 -7.69
C SER A 81 -10.22 5.00 -7.01
N ALA A 82 -9.50 3.98 -6.57
CA ALA A 82 -10.07 2.81 -5.91
C ALA A 82 -10.14 2.97 -4.39
N SER A 83 -9.47 3.96 -3.81
CA SER A 83 -9.38 4.11 -2.36
C SER A 83 -10.70 4.55 -1.76
N VAL A 84 -10.99 4.04 -0.56
CA VAL A 84 -12.18 4.42 0.21
C VAL A 84 -11.82 4.95 1.60
N GLY A 85 -10.54 5.11 1.89
CA GLY A 85 -10.08 5.64 3.16
C GLY A 85 -10.26 7.15 3.27
N ASP A 86 -10.19 7.64 4.49
CA ASP A 86 -10.26 9.08 4.78
C ASP A 86 -8.97 9.79 4.43
N TYR A 87 -7.85 9.05 4.48
CA TYR A 87 -6.50 9.56 4.19
C TYR A 87 -5.75 8.59 3.29
N LEU A 88 -4.84 9.12 2.48
CA LEU A 88 -4.01 8.36 1.56
C LEU A 88 -2.56 8.35 2.05
N TYR A 89 -1.92 7.19 1.91
CA TYR A 89 -0.50 7.03 2.17
C TYR A 89 0.12 6.32 0.97
N PHE A 90 1.13 6.93 0.34
CA PHE A 90 1.83 6.34 -0.79
C PHE A 90 3.12 5.68 -0.30
N LEU A 91 3.28 4.40 -0.59
CA LEU A 91 4.48 3.66 -0.23
C LEU A 91 5.03 2.98 -1.47
N ASP A 92 6.25 3.33 -1.85
CA ASP A 92 6.94 2.66 -2.94
C ASP A 92 7.27 1.22 -2.51
N SER A 93 7.06 0.27 -3.41
CA SER A 93 7.15 -1.16 -3.07
C SER A 93 8.58 -1.65 -2.82
N ASP A 94 9.59 -0.82 -3.06
CA ASP A 94 10.99 -1.09 -2.66
C ASP A 94 11.32 -0.51 -1.28
N ASP A 95 10.35 0.12 -0.61
CA ASP A 95 10.50 0.69 0.72
C ASP A 95 9.76 -0.14 1.78
N TYR A 96 9.95 0.22 3.03
CA TYR A 96 9.22 -0.33 4.16
C TYR A 96 9.08 0.75 5.24
N ILE A 97 8.14 0.54 6.17
CA ILE A 97 7.83 1.52 7.21
C ILE A 97 7.91 0.86 8.59
N SER A 98 8.12 1.68 9.62
CA SER A 98 8.12 1.20 11.01
C SER A 98 6.71 0.77 11.43
N ALA A 99 6.62 -0.10 12.42
CA ALA A 99 5.35 -0.70 12.84
C ALA A 99 4.29 0.30 13.27
N ASN A 100 4.67 1.47 13.75
CA ASN A 100 3.76 2.51 14.23
C ASN A 100 3.67 3.73 13.31
N ALA A 101 4.19 3.64 12.08
CA ALA A 101 4.25 4.79 11.18
C ALA A 101 2.86 5.35 10.88
N ILE A 102 1.92 4.48 10.54
CA ILE A 102 0.55 4.91 10.21
C ILE A 102 -0.17 5.44 11.45
N GLU A 103 0.03 4.82 12.60
CA GLU A 103 -0.57 5.30 13.85
C GLU A 103 -0.12 6.73 14.17
N LEU A 104 1.16 7.03 14.04
CA LEU A 104 1.69 8.37 14.26
C LEU A 104 1.10 9.39 13.28
N LEU A 105 1.00 9.02 12.01
CA LEU A 105 0.41 9.89 11.00
C LEU A 105 -1.09 10.09 11.23
N ALA A 106 -1.81 9.03 11.61
CA ALA A 106 -3.23 9.09 11.89
C ALA A 106 -3.51 9.97 13.11
N ASP A 107 -2.71 9.86 14.15
CA ASP A 107 -2.84 10.72 15.33
C ASP A 107 -2.61 12.20 14.98
N ALA A 108 -1.60 12.48 14.18
CA ALA A 108 -1.34 13.84 13.71
C ALA A 108 -2.50 14.37 12.85
N ALA A 109 -3.09 13.52 12.00
CA ALA A 109 -4.22 13.89 11.16
C ALA A 109 -5.46 14.21 12.00
N VAL A 110 -5.74 13.42 13.04
CA VAL A 110 -6.87 13.67 13.94
C VAL A 110 -6.69 15.00 14.67
N GLN A 111 -5.50 15.28 15.14
CA GLN A 111 -5.22 16.52 15.90
C GLN A 111 -5.26 17.76 15.02
N LYS A 112 -4.70 17.69 13.82
CA LYS A 112 -4.54 18.83 12.92
C LYS A 112 -5.60 18.90 11.83
N ARG A 113 -6.30 17.79 11.58
CA ARG A 113 -7.33 17.62 10.53
C ARG A 113 -6.88 18.10 9.14
N PRO A 114 -5.73 17.67 8.66
CA PRO A 114 -5.35 17.96 7.28
C PRO A 114 -6.25 17.21 6.30
N ASP A 115 -6.35 17.69 5.06
CA ASP A 115 -7.14 17.00 4.04
C ASP A 115 -6.58 15.63 3.69
N PHE A 116 -5.25 15.49 3.73
CA PHE A 116 -4.60 14.20 3.52
C PHE A 116 -3.19 14.23 4.10
N VAL A 117 -2.63 13.02 4.29
CA VAL A 117 -1.27 12.84 4.78
C VAL A 117 -0.51 11.97 3.79
N ILE A 118 0.67 12.43 3.38
CA ILE A 118 1.57 11.70 2.50
C ILE A 118 2.84 11.39 3.26
N GLY A 119 3.30 10.14 3.18
CA GLY A 119 4.56 9.74 3.78
C GLY A 119 5.33 8.79 2.87
N ASN A 120 6.54 8.46 3.27
CA ASN A 120 7.40 7.52 2.55
C ASN A 120 7.66 6.28 3.37
#